data_7dd52289673512b65269bb6cd76d40ad
#
_entry.id   7dd52289673512b65269bb6cd76d40ad
#
_cell.length_a   1.000
_cell.length_b   1.000
_cell.length_c   1.000
_cell.angle_alpha   90.00
_cell.angle_beta   90.00
_cell.angle_gamma   90.00
#
_symmetry.space_group_name_H-M   'P 1'
#
loop_
_entity.id
_entity.type
_entity.pdbx_description
1 polymer ?
#
loop_
_entity_poly.entity_id
_entity_poly.type
_entity_poly.pdbx_seq_one_letter_code
_entity_poly.pdbx_strand_id
1 'polypeptide(L)' 'MNRQQVIVLWVAAANLALALAFPPYDYLSLAHGYVPTFAGFHFVGSAPAGSLLNHNFLILEELVILINAGIAWLLL' A
#
# COMPACT_ATOMS: atom_id res chain seq x y z
N MET A 1 5.65 -26.85 -4.97
CA MET A 1 6.02 -25.44 -5.24
C MET A 1 7.54 -25.39 -5.43
N ASN A 2 8.01 -24.76 -6.49
CA ASN A 2 9.44 -24.67 -6.75
C ASN A 2 10.08 -23.51 -5.94
N ARG A 3 11.42 -23.46 -5.95
CA ARG A 3 12.17 -22.46 -5.19
C ARG A 3 11.83 -21.02 -5.62
N GLN A 4 11.66 -20.78 -6.91
CA GLN A 4 11.34 -19.46 -7.43
C GLN A 4 9.97 -18.99 -6.98
N GLN A 5 8.98 -19.89 -6.96
CA GLN A 5 7.64 -19.58 -6.47
C GLN A 5 7.64 -19.23 -4.98
N VAL A 6 8.45 -19.93 -4.18
CA VAL A 6 8.62 -19.60 -2.76
C VAL A 6 9.20 -18.19 -2.59
N ILE A 7 10.20 -17.84 -3.39
CA ILE A 7 10.82 -16.50 -3.37
C ILE A 7 9.77 -15.43 -3.71
N VAL A 8 8.93 -15.67 -4.72
CA VAL A 8 7.86 -14.73 -5.09
C VAL A 8 6.91 -14.50 -3.93
N LEU A 9 6.53 -15.55 -3.22
CA LEU A 9 5.63 -15.43 -2.06
C LEU A 9 6.26 -14.62 -0.93
N TRP A 10 7.55 -14.82 -0.65
CA TRP A 10 8.27 -14.05 0.36
C TRP A 10 8.38 -12.57 -0.01
N VAL A 11 8.71 -12.29 -1.28
CA VAL A 11 8.79 -10.91 -1.78
C VAL A 11 7.43 -10.23 -1.69
N ALA A 12 6.37 -10.93 -2.10
CA ALA A 12 5.00 -10.40 -2.00
C ALA A 12 4.61 -10.11 -0.55
N ALA A 13 4.91 -11.02 0.37
CA ALA A 13 4.62 -10.83 1.79
C ALA A 13 5.36 -9.60 2.35
N ALA A 14 6.63 -9.42 1.97
CA ALA A 14 7.41 -8.25 2.38
C ALA A 14 6.80 -6.95 1.84
N ASN A 15 6.37 -6.93 0.58
CA ASN A 15 5.71 -5.76 -0.03
C ASN A 15 4.38 -5.44 0.64
N LEU A 16 3.56 -6.46 0.91
CA LEU A 16 2.29 -6.26 1.62
C LEU A 16 2.52 -5.71 3.03
N ALA A 17 3.51 -6.22 3.74
CA ALA A 17 3.86 -5.73 5.08
C ALA A 17 4.33 -4.28 5.05
N LEU A 18 5.16 -3.91 4.07
CA LEU A 18 5.62 -2.53 3.90
C LEU A 18 4.47 -1.58 3.59
N ALA A 19 3.55 -1.99 2.72
CA ALA A 19 2.37 -1.18 2.38
C ALA A 19 1.48 -0.96 3.61
N LEU A 20 1.34 -1.95 4.48
CA LEU A 20 0.56 -1.81 5.72
C LEU A 20 1.30 -0.97 6.77
N ALA A 21 2.63 -1.05 6.83
CA ALA A 21 3.44 -0.26 7.76
C ALA A 21 3.53 1.21 7.35
N PHE A 22 3.53 1.51 6.05
CA PHE A 22 3.63 2.86 5.49
C PHE A 22 2.45 3.13 4.56
N PRO A 23 1.21 3.15 5.08
CA PRO A 23 0.04 3.37 4.25
C PRO A 23 -0.03 4.81 3.73
N PRO A 24 -0.76 5.05 2.63
CA PRO A 24 -0.97 6.40 2.12
C PRO A 24 -1.94 7.18 3.00
N TYR A 25 -1.66 8.47 3.18
CA TYR A 25 -2.49 9.40 3.93
C TYR A 25 -2.88 10.59 3.07
N ASP A 26 -4.06 11.15 3.37
CA ASP A 26 -4.56 12.35 2.74
C ASP A 26 -4.80 13.43 3.78
N TYR A 27 -4.61 14.69 3.40
CA TYR A 27 -5.07 15.83 4.18
C TYR A 27 -6.44 16.26 3.68
N LEU A 28 -7.35 16.54 4.60
CA LEU A 28 -8.57 17.26 4.30
C LEU A 28 -8.30 18.75 4.54
N SER A 29 -8.29 19.53 3.47
CA SER A 29 -8.03 20.96 3.55
C SER A 29 -9.31 21.76 3.40
N LEU A 30 -9.68 22.53 4.42
CA LEU A 30 -10.81 23.46 4.36
C LEU A 30 -10.56 24.57 3.34
N ALA A 31 -9.29 24.96 3.14
CA ALA A 31 -8.91 25.99 2.19
C ALA A 31 -9.18 25.59 0.73
N HIS A 32 -9.29 24.30 0.45
CA HIS A 32 -9.53 23.79 -0.89
C HIS A 32 -10.91 23.12 -1.02
N GLY A 33 -11.88 23.52 -0.18
CA GLY A 33 -13.25 23.04 -0.28
C GLY A 33 -13.43 21.57 0.07
N TYR A 34 -12.72 21.08 1.08
CA TYR A 34 -12.75 19.68 1.51
C TYR A 34 -12.21 18.68 0.48
N VAL A 35 -11.42 19.14 -0.48
CA VAL A 35 -10.78 18.23 -1.44
C VAL A 35 -9.62 17.53 -0.76
N PRO A 36 -9.59 16.18 -0.73
CA PRO A 36 -8.46 15.46 -0.15
C PRO A 36 -7.18 15.72 -0.94
N THR A 37 -6.10 16.08 -0.24
CA THR A 37 -4.79 16.27 -0.85
C THR A 37 -3.88 15.15 -0.37
N PHE A 38 -3.21 14.49 -1.31
CA PHE A 38 -2.32 13.39 -0.95
C PHE A 38 -1.16 13.89 -0.09
N ALA A 39 -1.06 13.32 1.11
CA ALA A 39 -0.06 13.72 2.11
C ALA A 39 1.22 12.87 2.06
N GLY A 40 1.22 11.80 1.24
CA GLY A 40 2.34 10.88 1.13
C GLY A 40 2.18 9.62 1.96
N PHE A 41 3.21 8.80 1.92
CA PHE A 41 3.28 7.56 2.69
C PHE A 41 3.98 7.83 4.01
N HIS A 42 3.35 7.45 5.12
CA HIS A 42 3.88 7.65 6.46
C HIS A 42 3.75 6.38 7.27
N PHE A 43 4.70 6.16 8.16
CA PHE A 43 4.60 5.05 9.11
C PHE A 43 3.29 5.15 9.89
N VAL A 44 2.61 4.02 10.06
CA VAL A 44 1.25 3.97 10.63
C VAL A 44 1.14 4.62 12.01
N GLY A 45 2.20 4.61 12.80
CA GLY A 45 2.24 5.23 14.11
C GLY A 45 2.73 6.69 14.12
N SER A 46 3.11 7.25 12.96
CA SER A 46 3.73 8.57 12.85
C SER A 46 3.05 9.46 11.82
N ALA A 47 1.79 9.19 11.47
CA ALA A 47 1.06 9.98 10.50
C ALA A 47 0.96 11.45 10.94
N PRO A 48 1.04 12.41 9.99
CA PRO A 48 0.89 13.82 10.31
C PRO A 48 -0.45 14.13 10.96
N ALA A 49 -0.46 15.09 11.87
CA ALA A 49 -1.69 15.54 12.51
C ALA A 49 -2.68 16.07 11.46
N GLY A 50 -3.94 15.67 11.57
CA GLY A 50 -4.99 16.07 10.63
C GLY A 50 -5.03 15.26 9.34
N SER A 51 -4.14 14.29 9.15
CA SER A 51 -4.18 13.39 8.01
C SER A 51 -5.12 12.22 8.29
N LEU A 52 -5.69 11.68 7.22
CA LEU A 52 -6.56 10.51 7.26
C LEU A 52 -6.00 9.41 6.36
N LEU A 53 -6.15 8.18 6.79
CA LEU A 53 -5.73 7.01 6.00
C LEU A 53 -6.55 6.94 4.72
N ASN A 54 -5.88 6.85 3.57
CA ASN A 54 -6.55 6.64 2.29
C ASN A 54 -6.77 5.15 2.07
N HIS A 55 -7.90 4.64 2.54
CA HIS A 55 -8.24 3.21 2.43
C HIS A 55 -8.33 2.75 0.97
N ASN A 56 -8.89 3.57 0.10
CA ASN A 56 -9.06 3.19 -1.31
C ASN A 56 -7.72 3.02 -2.00
N PHE A 57 -6.78 3.93 -1.75
CA PHE A 57 -5.44 3.84 -2.30
C PHE A 57 -4.69 2.63 -1.74
N LEU A 58 -4.82 2.38 -0.45
CA LEU A 58 -4.19 1.23 0.21
C LEU A 58 -4.71 -0.09 -0.36
N ILE A 59 -6.02 -0.21 -0.53
CA ILE A 59 -6.64 -1.39 -1.13
C ILE A 59 -6.13 -1.60 -2.56
N LEU A 60 -6.05 -0.53 -3.34
CA LEU A 60 -5.52 -0.59 -4.70
C LEU A 60 -4.07 -1.07 -4.72
N GLU A 61 -3.22 -0.56 -3.82
CA GLU A 61 -1.84 -1.00 -3.67
C GLU A 61 -1.74 -2.50 -3.36
N GLU A 62 -2.52 -2.97 -2.39
CA GLU A 62 -2.54 -4.37 -2.00
C GLU A 62 -2.98 -5.26 -3.17
N LEU A 63 -4.01 -4.84 -3.92
CA LEU A 63 -4.50 -5.57 -5.08
C LEU A 63 -3.45 -5.64 -6.18
N VAL A 64 -2.74 -4.55 -6.46
CA VAL A 64 -1.68 -4.53 -7.47
C VAL A 64 -0.55 -5.49 -7.08
N ILE A 65 -0.15 -5.49 -5.82
CA ILE A 65 0.89 -6.40 -5.32
C ILE A 65 0.44 -7.87 -5.49
N LEU A 66 -0.79 -8.18 -5.10
CA LEU A 66 -1.34 -9.54 -5.19
C LEU A 66 -1.46 -10.02 -6.64
N ILE A 67 -1.93 -9.16 -7.54
CA ILE A 67 -2.07 -9.49 -8.97
C ILE A 67 -0.71 -9.77 -9.58
N ASN A 68 0.27 -8.89 -9.33
CA ASN A 68 1.62 -9.07 -9.86
C ASN A 68 2.29 -10.32 -9.28
N ALA A 69 2.12 -10.58 -8.00
CA ALA A 69 2.65 -11.78 -7.36
C ALA A 69 2.02 -13.05 -7.94
N GLY A 70 0.70 -13.02 -8.18
CA GLY A 70 -0.02 -14.15 -8.79
C GLY A 70 0.46 -14.45 -10.20
N ILE A 71 0.64 -13.41 -11.02
CA ILE A 71 1.16 -13.58 -12.38
C ILE A 71 2.57 -14.14 -12.35
N ALA A 72 3.45 -13.59 -11.53
CA ALA A 72 4.82 -14.07 -11.40
C ALA A 72 4.87 -15.53 -10.93
N TRP A 73 4.03 -15.88 -9.95
CA TRP A 73 3.94 -17.24 -9.43
C TRP A 73 3.52 -18.24 -10.48
N LEU A 74 2.53 -17.88 -11.34
CA LEU A 74 2.06 -18.75 -12.40
C LEU A 74 3.10 -18.92 -13.52
N LEU A 75 3.93 -17.90 -13.77
CA LEU A 75 4.94 -17.94 -14.82
C LEU A 75 6.22 -18.67 -14.39
N LEU A 76 6.45 -18.85 -13.10
CA LEU A 76 7.62 -19.53 -12.57
C LEU A 76 7.28 -20.96 -12.14
#